data_13854be94b6a899fc12d0500922f4181
#
_entry.id   13854be94b6a899fc12d0500922f4181
#
_cell.length_a   1.000
_cell.length_b   1.000
_cell.length_c   1.000
_cell.angle_alpha   90.00
_cell.angle_beta   90.00
_cell.angle_gamma   90.00
#
_symmetry.space_group_name_H-M   'P 1'
#
loop_
_entity.id
_entity.type
_entity.pdbx_description
1 polymer ?
#
loop_
_entity_poly.entity_id
_entity_poly.type
_entity_poly.pdbx_seq_one_letter_code
_entity_poly.pdbx_strand_id
1 'polypeptide(L)'
;TIIHVNGNILLGEIKKLNDGIITYKMDGMGTIKFQVDKINTFKSEKSFQVVLKGGKQYFGSFDTCGIERHVKLILINGSDRLFIEDIIELYPIKKNFWLRTSGSLGLGFNFSKGSNIATLTTSGSLNHRNRHSYAELSWSDNTTYQSDSINSNKSDANLMIQRLIYRKWYLGFNIEGSSNSELGYKFRILGGVSVINYIIQDYHNRLYVSLGSNANREWSKDNDEVTNNMEGLLGINYHYYKYTDPEINITTYVNTYPNFTTSGRYRVNYYLDAKVEEISDFNVGINIYYNFDSKPISVDAARDDYGIATTISYTFH
;
A
#
# COMPACT_ATOMS: atom_id res chain seq x y z
N THR A 1 -11.62 2.89 25.80
CA THR A 1 -12.59 1.81 26.11
C THR A 1 -13.39 1.47 24.88
N ILE A 2 -13.58 0.19 24.59
CA ILE A 2 -14.51 -0.32 23.56
C ILE A 2 -15.55 -1.18 24.23
N ILE A 3 -16.80 -1.06 23.82
CA ILE A 3 -17.90 -1.94 24.21
C ILE A 3 -18.21 -2.86 23.03
N HIS A 4 -18.02 -4.15 23.20
CA HIS A 4 -18.26 -5.19 22.22
C HIS A 4 -19.79 -5.44 22.09
N VAL A 5 -20.26 -5.96 20.94
CA VAL A 5 -21.69 -6.25 20.73
C VAL A 5 -22.29 -7.24 21.71
N ASN A 6 -21.49 -8.11 22.34
CA ASN A 6 -21.91 -9.01 23.41
C ASN A 6 -21.96 -8.38 24.80
N GLY A 7 -21.70 -7.05 24.92
CA GLY A 7 -21.68 -6.31 26.17
C GLY A 7 -20.32 -6.29 26.90
N ASN A 8 -19.32 -7.03 26.46
CA ASN A 8 -17.99 -7.01 27.09
C ASN A 8 -17.34 -5.64 26.94
N ILE A 9 -16.68 -5.18 28.01
CA ILE A 9 -15.95 -3.92 28.05
C ILE A 9 -14.45 -4.21 27.92
N LEU A 10 -13.84 -3.68 26.87
CA LEU A 10 -12.42 -3.80 26.61
C LEU A 10 -11.72 -2.49 27.02
N LEU A 11 -10.77 -2.59 27.96
CA LEU A 11 -9.96 -1.45 28.41
C LEU A 11 -8.65 -1.39 27.63
N GLY A 12 -8.28 -0.20 27.17
CA GLY A 12 -7.05 -0.01 26.39
C GLY A 12 -7.12 1.16 25.41
N GLU A 13 -6.37 1.08 24.33
CA GLU A 13 -6.15 2.17 23.38
C GLU A 13 -6.39 1.74 21.92
N ILE A 14 -7.22 2.49 21.20
CA ILE A 14 -7.37 2.34 19.74
C ILE A 14 -6.08 2.84 19.05
N LYS A 15 -5.42 1.96 18.31
CA LYS A 15 -4.22 2.27 17.53
C LYS A 15 -4.56 2.70 16.10
N LYS A 16 -5.51 2.03 15.47
CA LYS A 16 -6.08 2.40 14.16
C LYS A 16 -7.34 1.58 13.87
N LEU A 17 -8.17 2.09 12.97
CA LEU A 17 -9.15 1.33 12.21
C LEU A 17 -8.79 1.49 10.74
N ASN A 18 -8.65 0.42 10.03
CA ASN A 18 -8.43 0.37 8.59
C ASN A 18 -8.88 -0.97 8.06
N ASP A 19 -9.43 -1.00 6.84
CA ASP A 19 -9.85 -2.23 6.19
C ASP A 19 -10.83 -3.06 7.04
N GLY A 20 -11.77 -2.39 7.74
CA GLY A 20 -12.75 -3.04 8.60
C GLY A 20 -12.19 -3.65 9.90
N ILE A 21 -10.87 -3.55 10.13
CA ILE A 21 -10.18 -4.09 11.31
C ILE A 21 -9.73 -2.98 12.23
N ILE A 22 -10.11 -3.10 13.49
CA ILE A 22 -9.56 -2.27 14.56
C ILE A 22 -8.33 -2.92 15.16
N THR A 23 -7.25 -2.16 15.25
CA THR A 23 -6.06 -2.54 16.01
C THR A 23 -6.16 -1.89 17.39
N TYR A 24 -6.22 -2.69 18.43
CA TYR A 24 -6.47 -2.25 19.78
C TYR A 24 -5.39 -2.77 20.73
N LYS A 25 -4.76 -1.89 21.49
CA LYS A 25 -3.82 -2.28 22.53
C LYS A 25 -4.59 -2.43 23.84
N MET A 26 -4.85 -3.66 24.26
CA MET A 26 -5.48 -3.95 25.53
C MET A 26 -4.50 -3.78 26.69
N ASP A 27 -5.01 -3.27 27.80
CA ASP A 27 -4.23 -3.17 29.03
C ASP A 27 -3.96 -4.59 29.59
N GLY A 28 -2.68 -4.92 29.73
CA GLY A 28 -2.24 -6.22 30.25
C GLY A 28 -2.23 -7.39 29.26
N MET A 29 -2.80 -7.23 28.05
CA MET A 29 -2.94 -8.34 27.08
C MET A 29 -2.23 -8.08 25.72
N GLY A 30 -1.58 -6.93 25.55
CA GLY A 30 -0.89 -6.60 24.31
C GLY A 30 -1.81 -6.02 23.23
N THR A 31 -1.46 -6.22 21.97
CA THR A 31 -2.22 -5.67 20.84
C THR A 31 -3.01 -6.77 20.15
N ILE A 32 -4.33 -6.56 20.07
CA ILE A 32 -5.27 -7.45 19.40
C ILE A 32 -5.87 -6.76 18.16
N LYS A 33 -6.38 -7.56 17.25
CA LYS A 33 -7.11 -7.12 16.07
C LYS A 33 -8.47 -7.80 16.04
N PHE A 34 -9.51 -7.07 15.75
CA PHE A 34 -10.85 -7.63 15.56
C PHE A 34 -11.68 -6.74 14.63
N GLN A 35 -12.75 -7.30 14.13
CA GLN A 35 -13.61 -6.66 13.14
C GLN A 35 -14.42 -5.52 13.75
N VAL A 36 -14.67 -4.49 12.98
CA VAL A 36 -15.44 -3.32 13.39
C VAL A 36 -16.92 -3.63 13.62
N ASP A 37 -17.47 -4.66 12.96
CA ASP A 37 -18.82 -5.14 13.18
C ASP A 37 -19.07 -5.71 14.58
N LYS A 38 -18.01 -6.10 15.28
CA LYS A 38 -18.04 -6.54 16.68
C LYS A 38 -18.08 -5.41 17.71
N ILE A 39 -18.05 -4.15 17.26
CA ILE A 39 -18.06 -2.99 18.15
C ILE A 39 -19.46 -2.44 18.27
N ASN A 40 -19.98 -2.34 19.49
CA ASN A 40 -21.25 -1.66 19.75
C ASN A 40 -21.06 -0.14 19.86
N THR A 41 -20.10 0.31 20.67
CA THR A 41 -19.71 1.72 20.80
C THR A 41 -18.30 1.83 21.39
N PHE A 42 -17.71 3.01 21.36
CA PHE A 42 -16.43 3.23 21.99
C PHE A 42 -16.26 4.66 22.49
N LYS A 43 -15.35 4.82 23.46
CA LYS A 43 -14.94 6.10 24.03
C LYS A 43 -13.45 6.26 23.96
N SER A 44 -12.96 7.43 23.57
CA SER A 44 -11.54 7.79 23.61
C SER A 44 -11.36 9.30 23.73
N GLU A 45 -10.56 9.73 24.70
CA GLU A 45 -10.19 11.14 24.86
C GLU A 45 -9.13 11.61 23.85
N LYS A 46 -8.44 10.65 23.20
CA LYS A 46 -7.48 11.00 22.15
C LYS A 46 -8.20 11.52 20.92
N SER A 47 -7.59 12.49 20.25
CA SER A 47 -8.09 12.98 18.98
C SER A 47 -7.68 12.06 17.84
N PHE A 48 -8.61 11.85 16.92
CA PHE A 48 -8.43 11.03 15.73
C PHE A 48 -8.71 11.82 14.47
N GLN A 49 -8.03 11.45 13.39
CA GLN A 49 -8.51 11.66 12.03
C GLN A 49 -9.51 10.55 11.72
N VAL A 50 -10.70 10.92 11.33
CA VAL A 50 -11.83 10.05 11.03
C VAL A 50 -12.18 10.20 9.57
N VAL A 51 -12.17 9.10 8.80
CA VAL A 51 -12.60 9.11 7.40
C VAL A 51 -13.89 8.31 7.30
N LEU A 52 -14.92 8.94 6.76
CA LEU A 52 -16.24 8.31 6.55
C LEU A 52 -16.39 7.78 5.13
N LYS A 53 -17.34 6.85 4.96
CA LYS A 53 -17.88 6.51 3.63
C LYS A 53 -18.20 7.79 2.87
N GLY A 54 -17.79 7.88 1.61
CA GLY A 54 -17.94 9.12 0.84
C GLY A 54 -16.78 10.12 0.99
N GLY A 55 -15.73 9.79 1.79
CA GLY A 55 -14.47 10.54 1.86
C GLY A 55 -14.50 11.79 2.72
N LYS A 56 -15.59 12.03 3.47
CA LYS A 56 -15.65 13.15 4.44
C LYS A 56 -14.71 12.86 5.60
N GLN A 57 -13.93 13.87 5.99
CA GLN A 57 -12.96 13.73 7.07
C GLN A 57 -13.31 14.66 8.24
N TYR A 58 -13.10 14.14 9.44
CA TYR A 58 -13.26 14.86 10.69
C TYR A 58 -12.03 14.70 11.59
N PHE A 59 -11.91 15.59 12.56
CA PHE A 59 -10.85 15.58 13.57
C PHE A 59 -11.49 15.80 14.94
N GLY A 60 -11.45 14.79 15.80
CA GLY A 60 -12.09 14.86 17.09
C GLY A 60 -11.82 13.65 17.98
N SER A 61 -12.38 13.68 19.17
CA SER A 61 -12.39 12.57 20.12
C SER A 61 -13.77 11.91 20.14
N PHE A 62 -13.89 10.81 20.86
CA PHE A 62 -15.12 10.02 20.86
C PHE A 62 -15.67 9.80 22.26
N ASP A 63 -16.99 9.81 22.37
CA ASP A 63 -17.73 9.40 23.55
C ASP A 63 -18.88 8.45 23.16
N THR A 64 -19.39 7.72 24.12
CA THR A 64 -20.60 6.91 23.95
C THR A 64 -21.82 7.80 23.83
N CYS A 65 -22.85 7.35 23.12
CA CYS A 65 -24.09 8.12 22.96
C CYS A 65 -25.37 7.39 23.38
N GLY A 66 -25.25 6.19 23.98
CA GLY A 66 -26.40 5.41 24.46
C GLY A 66 -27.27 4.77 23.35
N ILE A 67 -26.84 4.84 22.10
CA ILE A 67 -27.50 4.23 20.94
C ILE A 67 -26.59 3.12 20.43
N GLU A 68 -27.14 1.95 20.18
CA GLU A 68 -26.40 0.81 19.62
C GLU A 68 -25.78 1.14 18.28
N ARG A 69 -24.57 0.64 18.05
CA ARG A 69 -23.81 0.82 16.82
C ARG A 69 -23.49 2.28 16.47
N HIS A 70 -23.66 3.21 17.44
CA HIS A 70 -23.36 4.63 17.25
C HIS A 70 -22.28 5.09 18.23
N VAL A 71 -21.60 6.15 17.83
CA VAL A 71 -20.59 6.84 18.63
C VAL A 71 -20.79 8.35 18.48
N LYS A 72 -20.56 9.09 19.56
CA LYS A 72 -20.57 10.54 19.55
C LYS A 72 -19.17 11.05 19.23
N LEU A 73 -19.01 11.71 18.07
CA LEU A 73 -17.79 12.41 17.71
C LEU A 73 -17.82 13.81 18.32
N ILE A 74 -16.82 14.12 19.13
CA ILE A 74 -16.64 15.42 19.77
C ILE A 74 -15.67 16.24 18.92
N LEU A 75 -16.15 17.34 18.37
CA LEU A 75 -15.41 18.27 17.53
C LEU A 75 -15.07 19.54 18.35
N ILE A 76 -14.20 20.40 17.84
CA ILE A 76 -13.87 21.70 18.46
C ILE A 76 -15.13 22.56 18.59
N ASN A 77 -16.02 22.57 17.60
CA ASN A 77 -17.20 23.43 17.52
C ASN A 77 -18.51 22.64 17.64
N GLY A 78 -18.55 21.58 18.43
CA GLY A 78 -19.77 20.81 18.65
C GLY A 78 -19.56 19.32 18.68
N SER A 79 -20.62 18.57 18.46
CA SER A 79 -20.56 17.11 18.38
C SER A 79 -21.49 16.60 17.29
N ASP A 80 -21.13 15.48 16.69
CA ASP A 80 -21.90 14.78 15.69
C ASP A 80 -22.10 13.31 16.13
N ARG A 81 -23.16 12.68 15.67
CA ARG A 81 -23.36 11.23 15.87
C ARG A 81 -23.00 10.51 14.60
N LEU A 82 -22.18 9.49 14.74
CA LEU A 82 -21.75 8.66 13.64
C LEU A 82 -22.21 7.23 13.86
N PHE A 83 -22.70 6.62 12.80
CA PHE A 83 -22.86 5.18 12.74
C PHE A 83 -21.49 4.54 12.59
N ILE A 84 -21.18 3.53 13.38
CA ILE A 84 -19.83 2.92 13.41
C ILE A 84 -19.43 2.40 12.03
N GLU A 85 -20.39 1.84 11.28
CA GLU A 85 -20.15 1.31 9.94
C GLU A 85 -19.89 2.37 8.87
N ASP A 86 -20.12 3.64 9.18
CA ASP A 86 -19.72 4.73 8.28
C ASP A 86 -18.26 5.17 8.47
N ILE A 87 -17.62 4.75 9.56
CA ILE A 87 -16.22 5.10 9.88
C ILE A 87 -15.29 4.08 9.22
N ILE A 88 -14.76 4.38 8.04
CA ILE A 88 -13.90 3.47 7.29
C ILE A 88 -12.43 3.51 7.71
N GLU A 89 -11.94 4.67 8.18
CA GLU A 89 -10.59 4.81 8.71
C GLU A 89 -10.58 5.65 9.98
N LEU A 90 -9.72 5.27 10.92
CA LEU A 90 -9.52 5.97 12.18
C LEU A 90 -8.05 5.92 12.56
N TYR A 91 -7.42 7.08 12.62
CA TYR A 91 -6.01 7.20 12.97
C TYR A 91 -5.83 8.21 14.10
N PRO A 92 -5.16 7.85 15.21
CA PRO A 92 -4.88 8.78 16.30
C PRO A 92 -3.95 9.90 15.80
N ILE A 93 -4.30 11.14 16.14
CA ILE A 93 -3.49 12.30 15.84
C ILE A 93 -2.30 12.33 16.80
N LYS A 94 -1.12 12.16 16.29
CA LYS A 94 0.12 12.16 17.06
C LYS A 94 0.84 13.50 16.89
N LYS A 95 1.50 13.97 17.96
CA LYS A 95 2.09 15.31 18.01
C LYS A 95 3.39 15.42 17.20
N ASN A 96 4.27 14.43 17.26
CA ASN A 96 5.62 14.49 16.73
C ASN A 96 5.76 13.73 15.41
N PHE A 97 6.70 14.19 14.55
CA PHE A 97 7.04 13.57 13.28
C PHE A 97 7.31 12.05 13.42
N TRP A 98 8.20 11.67 14.32
CA TRP A 98 8.58 10.27 14.53
C TRP A 98 7.42 9.38 14.96
N LEU A 99 6.52 9.90 15.80
CA LEU A 99 5.33 9.15 16.20
C LEU A 99 4.33 8.96 15.04
N ARG A 100 4.36 9.83 14.02
CA ARG A 100 3.54 9.73 12.80
C ARG A 100 4.15 8.82 11.75
N THR A 101 5.38 8.39 11.95
CA THR A 101 6.12 7.52 11.04
C THR A 101 6.07 6.09 11.55
N SER A 102 5.88 5.15 10.64
CA SER A 102 5.95 3.71 10.89
C SER A 102 6.61 3.04 9.70
N GLY A 103 7.21 1.90 9.88
CA GLY A 103 7.85 1.21 8.78
C GLY A 103 8.37 -0.16 9.16
N SER A 104 8.93 -0.82 8.16
CA SER A 104 9.57 -2.13 8.26
C SER A 104 10.87 -2.13 7.48
N LEU A 105 11.80 -2.96 7.90
CA LEU A 105 13.08 -3.20 7.25
C LEU A 105 13.31 -4.70 7.21
N GLY A 106 13.64 -5.24 6.04
CA GLY A 106 13.99 -6.62 5.81
C GLY A 106 15.38 -6.74 5.20
N LEU A 107 16.17 -7.67 5.69
CA LEU A 107 17.47 -8.04 5.15
C LEU A 107 17.51 -9.55 4.98
N GLY A 108 17.93 -10.02 3.81
CA GLY A 108 18.12 -11.43 3.50
C GLY A 108 19.49 -11.63 2.87
N PHE A 109 20.19 -12.69 3.26
CA PHE A 109 21.44 -13.11 2.65
C PHE A 109 21.42 -14.62 2.44
N ASN A 110 21.76 -15.03 1.23
CA ASN A 110 21.91 -16.43 0.88
C ASN A 110 23.25 -16.62 0.17
N PHE A 111 23.98 -17.67 0.54
CA PHE A 111 25.25 -18.04 -0.10
C PHE A 111 25.29 -19.54 -0.39
N SER A 112 25.58 -19.89 -1.62
CA SER A 112 25.75 -21.26 -2.07
C SER A 112 27.19 -21.48 -2.56
N LYS A 113 27.99 -22.20 -1.78
CA LYS A 113 29.40 -22.49 -2.12
C LYS A 113 29.53 -23.34 -3.39
N GLY A 114 28.60 -24.28 -3.60
CA GLY A 114 28.68 -25.20 -4.74
C GLY A 114 28.52 -24.52 -6.10
N SER A 115 27.73 -23.47 -6.17
CA SER A 115 27.53 -22.64 -7.37
C SER A 115 28.28 -21.30 -7.34
N ASN A 116 28.95 -20.99 -6.22
CA ASN A 116 29.58 -19.70 -5.96
C ASN A 116 28.63 -18.50 -6.20
N ILE A 117 27.37 -18.67 -5.74
CA ILE A 117 26.33 -17.66 -5.85
C ILE A 117 26.05 -17.07 -4.47
N ALA A 118 26.09 -15.75 -4.37
CA ALA A 118 25.61 -14.99 -3.22
C ALA A 118 24.45 -14.11 -3.64
N THR A 119 23.33 -14.14 -2.90
CA THR A 119 22.18 -13.26 -3.11
C THR A 119 21.99 -12.40 -1.87
N LEU A 120 21.97 -11.09 -2.07
CA LEU A 120 21.59 -10.10 -1.07
C LEU A 120 20.22 -9.56 -1.42
N THR A 121 19.29 -9.62 -0.48
CA THR A 121 17.98 -9.03 -0.62
C THR A 121 17.76 -8.00 0.47
N THR A 122 17.39 -6.79 0.10
CA THR A 122 16.95 -5.76 1.06
C THR A 122 15.57 -5.27 0.68
N SER A 123 14.74 -5.03 1.66
CA SER A 123 13.41 -4.46 1.42
C SER A 123 12.96 -3.64 2.62
N GLY A 124 12.06 -2.70 2.38
CA GLY A 124 11.47 -1.97 3.48
C GLY A 124 10.43 -0.97 3.04
N SER A 125 9.76 -0.43 4.04
CA SER A 125 8.79 0.64 3.84
C SER A 125 8.83 1.62 5.01
N LEU A 126 8.61 2.90 4.72
CA LEU A 126 8.39 3.96 5.69
C LEU A 126 7.11 4.69 5.31
N ASN A 127 6.20 4.79 6.25
CA ASN A 127 4.91 5.43 6.08
C ASN A 127 4.81 6.61 7.03
N HIS A 128 4.51 7.79 6.50
CA HIS A 128 4.29 9.00 7.29
C HIS A 128 2.89 9.53 7.02
N ARG A 129 2.09 9.70 8.09
CA ARG A 129 0.74 10.21 7.97
C ARG A 129 0.58 11.54 8.71
N ASN A 130 0.10 12.53 8.00
CA ASN A 130 -0.30 13.83 8.53
C ASN A 130 -1.81 14.03 8.33
N ARG A 131 -2.38 15.15 8.81
CA ARG A 131 -3.83 15.44 8.73
C ARG A 131 -4.39 15.39 7.30
N HIS A 132 -3.64 15.91 6.34
CA HIS A 132 -4.12 16.02 4.95
C HIS A 132 -3.21 15.34 3.95
N SER A 133 -2.16 14.67 4.41
CA SER A 133 -1.19 14.02 3.53
C SER A 133 -0.75 12.67 4.09
N TYR A 134 -0.45 11.77 3.16
CA TYR A 134 0.16 10.49 3.40
C TYR A 134 1.38 10.39 2.51
N ALA A 135 2.49 9.95 3.05
CA ALA A 135 3.71 9.68 2.30
C ALA A 135 4.17 8.26 2.58
N GLU A 136 4.58 7.57 1.55
CA GLU A 136 5.12 6.22 1.60
C GLU A 136 6.39 6.15 0.80
N LEU A 137 7.47 5.71 1.44
CA LEU A 137 8.71 5.31 0.81
C LEU A 137 8.80 3.78 0.90
N SER A 138 8.93 3.11 -0.22
CA SER A 138 9.17 1.68 -0.29
C SER A 138 10.42 1.40 -1.13
N TRP A 139 11.14 0.34 -0.80
CA TRP A 139 12.27 -0.13 -1.61
C TRP A 139 12.37 -1.64 -1.55
N SER A 140 12.88 -2.19 -2.63
CA SER A 140 13.21 -3.61 -2.76
C SER A 140 14.46 -3.72 -3.62
N ASP A 141 15.45 -4.46 -3.15
CA ASP A 141 16.66 -4.77 -3.89
C ASP A 141 16.92 -6.25 -3.81
N ASN A 142 17.25 -6.84 -4.95
CA ASN A 142 17.65 -8.22 -5.07
C ASN A 142 18.86 -8.29 -5.99
N THR A 143 20.04 -8.44 -5.39
CA THR A 143 21.30 -8.49 -6.12
C THR A 143 21.93 -9.86 -6.00
N THR A 144 22.21 -10.48 -7.13
CA THR A 144 22.86 -11.78 -7.23
C THR A 144 24.28 -11.61 -7.76
N TYR A 145 25.23 -12.10 -7.00
CA TYR A 145 26.64 -12.17 -7.35
C TYR A 145 27.00 -13.61 -7.72
N GLN A 146 27.73 -13.76 -8.81
CA GLN A 146 28.30 -15.04 -9.24
C GLN A 146 29.73 -14.82 -9.74
N SER A 147 30.67 -15.59 -9.19
CA SER A 147 32.10 -15.53 -9.60
C SER A 147 32.67 -14.10 -9.58
N ASP A 148 32.46 -13.37 -8.47
CA ASP A 148 32.93 -12.00 -8.21
C ASP A 148 32.36 -10.91 -9.13
N SER A 149 31.30 -11.22 -9.89
CA SER A 149 30.58 -10.25 -10.71
C SER A 149 29.09 -10.19 -10.35
N ILE A 150 28.47 -9.03 -10.58
CA ILE A 150 27.01 -8.89 -10.48
C ILE A 150 26.38 -9.57 -11.70
N ASN A 151 25.65 -10.65 -11.45
CA ASN A 151 25.00 -11.41 -12.51
C ASN A 151 23.60 -10.89 -12.83
N SER A 152 22.84 -10.54 -11.80
CA SER A 152 21.50 -9.96 -11.94
C SER A 152 21.26 -8.93 -10.85
N ASN A 153 20.63 -7.84 -11.23
CA ASN A 153 20.19 -6.79 -10.30
C ASN A 153 18.78 -6.34 -10.68
N LYS A 154 17.86 -6.44 -9.71
CA LYS A 154 16.54 -5.84 -9.78
C LYS A 154 16.30 -5.03 -8.52
N SER A 155 16.27 -3.72 -8.68
CA SER A 155 16.14 -2.78 -7.57
C SER A 155 15.06 -1.76 -7.90
N ASP A 156 14.21 -1.49 -6.94
CA ASP A 156 13.14 -0.51 -7.01
C ASP A 156 13.10 0.30 -5.72
N ALA A 157 12.96 1.61 -5.86
CA ALA A 157 12.67 2.51 -4.75
C ALA A 157 11.58 3.50 -5.19
N ASN A 158 10.53 3.62 -4.42
CA ASN A 158 9.40 4.48 -4.74
C ASN A 158 9.01 5.35 -3.55
N LEU A 159 8.96 6.66 -3.77
CA LEU A 159 8.39 7.64 -2.85
C LEU A 159 7.07 8.14 -3.43
N MET A 160 5.98 7.85 -2.75
CA MET A 160 4.64 8.34 -3.09
C MET A 160 4.15 9.31 -2.01
N ILE A 161 3.64 10.45 -2.42
CA ILE A 161 3.01 11.42 -1.53
C ILE A 161 1.60 11.69 -2.06
N GLN A 162 0.60 11.53 -1.21
CA GLN A 162 -0.78 11.86 -1.51
C GLN A 162 -1.26 12.97 -0.60
N ARG A 163 -1.85 14.01 -1.17
CA ARG A 163 -2.46 15.11 -0.44
C ARG A 163 -3.94 15.22 -0.75
N LEU A 164 -4.76 15.20 0.27
CA LEU A 164 -6.20 15.39 0.14
C LEU A 164 -6.50 16.79 -0.41
N ILE A 165 -7.26 16.85 -1.50
CA ILE A 165 -7.80 18.08 -2.08
C ILE A 165 -9.23 18.29 -1.56
N TYR A 166 -10.09 17.32 -1.82
CA TYR A 166 -11.48 17.38 -1.41
C TYR A 166 -12.09 15.96 -1.39
N ARG A 167 -12.69 15.56 -0.27
CA ARG A 167 -13.36 14.25 -0.08
C ARG A 167 -12.52 13.08 -0.58
N LYS A 168 -12.86 12.50 -1.73
CA LYS A 168 -12.22 11.33 -2.36
C LYS A 168 -11.14 11.71 -3.37
N TRP A 169 -10.85 13.00 -3.55
CA TRP A 169 -9.88 13.52 -4.51
C TRP A 169 -8.56 13.86 -3.84
N TYR A 170 -7.49 13.30 -4.38
CA TYR A 170 -6.14 13.52 -3.89
C TYR A 170 -5.23 13.99 -5.03
N LEU A 171 -4.25 14.81 -4.69
CA LEU A 171 -3.10 15.10 -5.53
C LEU A 171 -1.99 14.13 -5.15
N GLY A 172 -1.49 13.38 -6.13
CA GLY A 172 -0.39 12.43 -6.00
C GLY A 172 0.90 13.01 -6.57
N PHE A 173 2.00 12.75 -5.87
CA PHE A 173 3.37 12.95 -6.34
C PHE A 173 4.09 11.63 -6.18
N ASN A 174 4.85 11.23 -7.19
CA ASN A 174 5.68 10.04 -7.12
C ASN A 174 7.08 10.31 -7.63
N ILE A 175 8.06 9.69 -7.01
CA ILE A 175 9.44 9.60 -7.48
C ILE A 175 9.82 8.13 -7.38
N GLU A 176 10.25 7.56 -8.49
CA GLU A 176 10.67 6.17 -8.58
C GLU A 176 12.08 6.10 -9.13
N GLY A 177 12.93 5.29 -8.51
CA GLY A 177 14.21 4.86 -9.03
C GLY A 177 14.19 3.36 -9.21
N SER A 178 14.52 2.85 -10.40
CA SER A 178 14.51 1.43 -10.68
C SER A 178 15.69 0.99 -11.51
N SER A 179 16.10 -0.27 -11.35
CA SER A 179 17.08 -0.97 -12.18
C SER A 179 16.51 -2.33 -12.56
N ASN A 180 16.52 -2.66 -13.84
CA ASN A 180 16.06 -3.95 -14.32
C ASN A 180 16.85 -4.35 -15.57
N SER A 181 17.74 -5.32 -15.38
CA SER A 181 18.60 -5.81 -16.45
C SER A 181 17.86 -6.57 -17.54
N GLU A 182 16.70 -7.17 -17.24
CA GLU A 182 15.88 -7.92 -18.20
C GLU A 182 15.18 -6.99 -19.19
N LEU A 183 14.75 -5.82 -18.71
CA LEU A 183 14.11 -4.79 -19.55
C LEU A 183 15.13 -3.84 -20.23
N GLY A 184 16.41 -4.15 -20.15
CA GLY A 184 17.48 -3.48 -20.89
C GLY A 184 17.87 -2.08 -20.37
N TYR A 185 17.43 -1.68 -19.19
CA TYR A 185 17.90 -0.44 -18.57
C TYR A 185 18.75 -0.70 -17.31
N LYS A 186 19.90 -0.02 -17.25
CA LYS A 186 20.79 -0.04 -16.10
C LYS A 186 20.20 0.71 -14.92
N PHE A 187 19.57 1.84 -15.22
CA PHE A 187 18.88 2.68 -14.24
C PHE A 187 17.79 3.50 -14.90
N ARG A 188 16.70 3.72 -14.19
CA ARG A 188 15.61 4.63 -14.56
C ARG A 188 15.26 5.48 -13.36
N ILE A 189 15.12 6.77 -13.55
CA ILE A 189 14.49 7.67 -12.59
C ILE A 189 13.21 8.23 -13.21
N LEU A 190 12.12 8.22 -12.46
CA LEU A 190 10.83 8.71 -12.88
C LEU A 190 10.29 9.64 -11.80
N GLY A 191 9.74 10.78 -12.21
CA GLY A 191 9.03 11.69 -11.33
C GLY A 191 7.72 12.12 -11.96
N GLY A 192 6.66 12.18 -11.18
CA GLY A 192 5.34 12.48 -11.72
C GLY A 192 4.37 13.11 -10.76
N VAL A 193 3.28 13.60 -11.35
CA VAL A 193 2.12 14.16 -10.65
C VAL A 193 0.85 13.53 -11.17
N SER A 194 -0.11 13.29 -10.28
CA SER A 194 -1.38 12.68 -10.65
C SER A 194 -2.53 13.20 -9.80
N VAL A 195 -3.71 13.14 -10.36
CA VAL A 195 -4.97 13.28 -9.62
C VAL A 195 -5.52 11.88 -9.39
N ILE A 196 -5.87 11.60 -8.17
CA ILE A 196 -6.36 10.29 -7.71
C ILE A 196 -7.79 10.48 -7.21
N ASN A 197 -8.70 9.62 -7.63
CA ASN A 197 -10.07 9.58 -7.14
C ASN A 197 -10.44 8.20 -6.63
N TYR A 198 -10.87 8.11 -5.37
CA TYR A 198 -11.40 6.89 -4.78
C TYR A 198 -12.87 6.71 -5.20
N ILE A 199 -13.12 5.83 -6.17
CA ILE A 199 -14.45 5.48 -6.65
C ILE A 199 -15.21 4.75 -5.55
N ILE A 200 -14.62 3.66 -5.04
CA ILE A 200 -15.16 2.86 -3.94
C ILE A 200 -14.18 2.94 -2.78
N GLN A 201 -14.71 3.17 -1.60
CA GLN A 201 -13.94 3.14 -0.36
C GLN A 201 -14.90 2.75 0.76
N ASP A 202 -14.85 1.49 1.15
CA ASP A 202 -15.63 0.91 2.24
C ASP A 202 -14.79 -0.07 3.08
N TYR A 203 -15.40 -0.89 3.91
CA TYR A 203 -14.69 -1.83 4.77
C TYR A 203 -14.01 -2.98 4.03
N HIS A 204 -14.49 -3.32 2.85
CA HIS A 204 -14.01 -4.48 2.10
C HIS A 204 -13.38 -4.09 0.77
N ASN A 205 -13.71 -2.90 0.26
CA ASN A 205 -13.34 -2.49 -1.09
C ASN A 205 -12.67 -1.13 -1.10
N ARG A 206 -11.56 -1.04 -1.81
CA ARG A 206 -10.91 0.20 -2.14
C ARG A 206 -10.56 0.18 -3.62
N LEU A 207 -11.31 0.94 -4.42
CA LEU A 207 -11.07 1.13 -5.84
C LEU A 207 -10.73 2.60 -6.09
N TYR A 208 -9.58 2.87 -6.67
CA TYR A 208 -9.24 4.22 -7.10
C TYR A 208 -8.65 4.24 -8.50
N VAL A 209 -8.85 5.35 -9.16
CA VAL A 209 -8.27 5.65 -10.46
C VAL A 209 -7.30 6.82 -10.32
N SER A 210 -6.25 6.82 -11.12
CA SER A 210 -5.26 7.88 -11.19
C SER A 210 -5.06 8.33 -12.63
N LEU A 211 -4.97 9.64 -12.83
CA LEU A 211 -4.64 10.27 -14.11
C LEU A 211 -3.55 11.30 -13.86
N GLY A 212 -2.50 11.23 -14.66
CA GLY A 212 -1.36 12.12 -14.44
C GLY A 212 -0.36 12.15 -15.57
N SER A 213 0.80 12.68 -15.29
CA SER A 213 1.95 12.64 -16.19
C SER A 213 3.25 12.45 -15.41
N ASN A 214 4.19 11.78 -16.04
CA ASN A 214 5.51 11.48 -15.52
C ASN A 214 6.57 11.98 -16.50
N ALA A 215 7.71 12.41 -15.96
CA ALA A 215 8.95 12.55 -16.70
C ALA A 215 9.89 11.44 -16.24
N ASN A 216 10.53 10.76 -17.16
CA ASN A 216 11.53 9.77 -16.83
C ASN A 216 12.83 9.97 -17.62
N ARG A 217 13.90 9.49 -17.01
CA ARG A 217 15.21 9.38 -17.63
C ARG A 217 15.71 7.95 -17.47
N GLU A 218 16.11 7.36 -18.57
CA GLU A 218 16.53 5.97 -18.67
C GLU A 218 17.96 5.90 -19.19
N TRP A 219 18.76 5.04 -18.57
CA TRP A 219 20.13 4.71 -19.01
C TRP A 219 20.12 3.27 -19.51
N SER A 220 20.54 3.07 -20.76
CA SER A 220 20.65 1.75 -21.36
C SER A 220 21.66 0.88 -20.60
N LYS A 221 21.46 -0.43 -20.62
CA LYS A 221 22.39 -1.42 -20.10
C LYS A 221 23.55 -1.67 -21.07
N ASP A 222 23.27 -1.68 -22.36
CA ASP A 222 24.17 -2.22 -23.39
C ASP A 222 25.03 -1.15 -24.07
N ASN A 223 24.63 0.10 -23.97
CA ASN A 223 25.32 1.25 -24.54
C ASN A 223 25.18 2.46 -23.59
N ASP A 224 25.94 3.52 -23.84
CA ASP A 224 25.87 4.76 -23.06
C ASP A 224 24.65 5.64 -23.44
N GLU A 225 23.65 5.06 -24.09
CA GLU A 225 22.46 5.78 -24.51
C GLU A 225 21.60 6.19 -23.32
N VAL A 226 21.17 7.45 -23.34
CA VAL A 226 20.31 8.04 -22.33
C VAL A 226 19.09 8.63 -23.00
N THR A 227 17.91 8.21 -22.58
CA THR A 227 16.66 8.75 -23.09
C THR A 227 15.92 9.54 -22.02
N ASN A 228 15.30 10.64 -22.43
CA ASN A 228 14.39 11.41 -21.59
C ASN A 228 13.00 11.31 -22.19
N ASN A 229 12.02 10.92 -21.38
CA ASN A 229 10.67 10.71 -21.85
C ASN A 229 9.67 11.48 -20.98
N MET A 230 8.63 11.98 -21.63
CA MET A 230 7.40 12.40 -20.96
C MET A 230 6.29 11.41 -21.27
N GLU A 231 5.59 10.97 -20.24
CA GLU A 231 4.56 9.94 -20.32
C GLU A 231 3.30 10.40 -19.62
N GLY A 232 2.15 9.99 -20.14
CA GLY A 232 0.91 9.99 -19.38
C GLY A 232 0.93 8.89 -18.34
N LEU A 233 0.05 8.99 -17.36
CA LEU A 233 -0.28 7.94 -16.40
C LEU A 233 -1.78 7.76 -16.38
N LEU A 234 -2.24 6.54 -16.65
CA LEU A 234 -3.60 6.10 -16.35
C LEU A 234 -3.50 4.83 -15.51
N GLY A 235 -3.97 4.92 -14.26
CA GLY A 235 -3.91 3.83 -13.31
C GLY A 235 -5.28 3.45 -12.76
N ILE A 236 -5.48 2.16 -12.56
CA ILE A 236 -6.63 1.58 -11.86
C ILE A 236 -6.07 0.67 -10.79
N ASN A 237 -6.47 0.88 -9.55
CA ASN A 237 -6.01 0.10 -8.40
C ASN A 237 -7.22 -0.40 -7.63
N TYR A 238 -7.23 -1.68 -7.31
CA TYR A 238 -8.30 -2.31 -6.55
C TYR A 238 -7.71 -3.16 -5.43
N HIS A 239 -8.27 -2.97 -4.23
CA HIS A 239 -7.96 -3.76 -3.06
C HIS A 239 -9.27 -4.27 -2.45
N TYR A 240 -9.38 -5.59 -2.36
CA TYR A 240 -10.46 -6.29 -1.69
C TYR A 240 -9.95 -7.03 -0.47
N TYR A 241 -10.66 -6.91 0.64
CA TYR A 241 -10.30 -7.61 1.87
C TYR A 241 -11.55 -8.05 2.64
N LYS A 242 -11.52 -9.26 3.12
CA LYS A 242 -12.53 -9.89 3.94
C LYS A 242 -11.82 -10.66 5.05
N TYR A 243 -12.17 -10.40 6.30
CA TYR A 243 -11.53 -10.99 7.49
C TYR A 243 -12.40 -12.04 8.19
N THR A 244 -13.50 -12.44 7.58
CA THR A 244 -14.33 -13.58 8.01
C THR A 244 -13.98 -14.79 7.17
N ASP A 245 -14.22 -16.00 7.67
CA ASP A 245 -14.00 -17.22 6.93
C ASP A 245 -14.76 -17.27 5.59
N PRO A 246 -14.06 -17.49 4.49
CA PRO A 246 -12.61 -17.46 4.34
C PRO A 246 -12.06 -16.02 4.44
N GLU A 247 -10.85 -15.86 5.04
CA GLU A 247 -10.13 -14.59 4.98
C GLU A 247 -9.58 -14.39 3.57
N ILE A 248 -9.86 -13.25 2.95
CA ILE A 248 -9.46 -12.95 1.58
C ILE A 248 -8.78 -11.59 1.53
N ASN A 249 -7.61 -11.53 0.91
CA ASN A 249 -6.91 -10.29 0.62
C ASN A 249 -6.47 -10.31 -0.84
N ILE A 250 -6.98 -9.38 -1.65
CA ILE A 250 -6.64 -9.25 -3.07
C ILE A 250 -6.20 -7.81 -3.32
N THR A 251 -4.98 -7.64 -3.80
CA THR A 251 -4.48 -6.34 -4.28
C THR A 251 -4.12 -6.48 -5.75
N THR A 252 -4.68 -5.62 -6.59
CA THR A 252 -4.35 -5.60 -8.02
C THR A 252 -4.30 -4.19 -8.55
N TYR A 253 -3.42 -3.96 -9.51
CA TYR A 253 -3.39 -2.72 -10.26
C TYR A 253 -2.97 -2.90 -11.71
N VAL A 254 -3.43 -1.98 -12.54
CA VAL A 254 -2.97 -1.77 -13.91
C VAL A 254 -2.58 -0.31 -14.06
N ASN A 255 -1.35 -0.06 -14.46
CA ASN A 255 -0.88 1.27 -14.81
C ASN A 255 -0.43 1.28 -16.28
N THR A 256 -0.90 2.24 -17.06
CA THR A 256 -0.49 2.44 -18.45
C THR A 256 0.19 3.79 -18.61
N TYR A 257 1.24 3.80 -19.41
CA TYR A 257 2.11 4.97 -19.62
C TYR A 257 2.27 5.23 -21.12
N PRO A 258 1.30 5.91 -21.79
CA PRO A 258 1.50 6.38 -23.14
C PRO A 258 2.63 7.42 -23.16
N ASN A 259 3.59 7.24 -24.07
CA ASN A 259 4.76 8.12 -24.19
C ASN A 259 4.47 9.26 -25.17
N PHE A 260 4.71 10.50 -24.75
CA PHE A 260 4.48 11.69 -25.55
C PHE A 260 5.73 12.13 -26.33
N THR A 261 6.92 11.67 -25.91
CA THR A 261 8.20 12.03 -26.53
C THR A 261 8.58 11.04 -27.62
N THR A 262 8.39 9.74 -27.35
CA THR A 262 8.70 8.67 -28.30
C THR A 262 7.41 8.18 -28.95
N SER A 263 7.21 8.53 -30.22
CA SER A 263 5.98 8.17 -30.94
C SER A 263 5.71 6.67 -30.95
N GLY A 264 4.50 6.28 -30.55
CA GLY A 264 4.02 4.90 -30.52
C GLY A 264 4.66 4.03 -29.42
N ARG A 265 5.42 4.59 -28.48
CA ARG A 265 5.86 3.89 -27.26
C ARG A 265 4.77 3.98 -26.21
N TYR A 266 4.49 2.85 -25.57
CA TYR A 266 3.68 2.78 -24.38
C TYR A 266 4.17 1.66 -23.48
N ARG A 267 3.97 1.82 -22.18
CA ARG A 267 4.31 0.81 -21.14
C ARG A 267 3.06 0.43 -20.38
N VAL A 268 3.02 -0.81 -19.91
CA VAL A 268 1.94 -1.35 -19.07
C VAL A 268 2.57 -2.11 -17.92
N ASN A 269 2.14 -1.80 -16.70
CA ASN A 269 2.49 -2.55 -15.51
C ASN A 269 1.21 -3.12 -14.91
N TYR A 270 1.17 -4.43 -14.71
CA TYR A 270 0.10 -5.15 -14.05
C TYR A 270 0.65 -5.90 -12.85
N TYR A 271 -0.12 -5.92 -11.78
CA TYR A 271 0.19 -6.65 -10.57
C TYR A 271 -1.07 -7.24 -9.96
N LEU A 272 -0.97 -8.46 -9.47
CA LEU A 272 -1.98 -9.14 -8.66
C LEU A 272 -1.30 -9.86 -7.50
N ASP A 273 -1.72 -9.61 -6.29
CA ASP A 273 -1.45 -10.41 -5.10
C ASP A 273 -2.79 -10.83 -4.50
N ALA A 274 -3.05 -12.12 -4.45
CA ALA A 274 -4.26 -12.68 -3.89
C ALA A 274 -3.90 -13.75 -2.86
N LYS A 275 -4.46 -13.60 -1.65
CA LYS A 275 -4.29 -14.55 -0.54
C LYS A 275 -5.65 -14.93 -0.02
N VAL A 276 -5.85 -16.22 0.18
CA VAL A 276 -7.07 -16.80 0.72
C VAL A 276 -6.68 -17.75 1.84
N GLU A 277 -7.26 -17.55 3.01
CA GLU A 277 -7.23 -18.49 4.13
C GLU A 277 -8.62 -19.11 4.23
N GLU A 278 -8.79 -20.33 3.68
CA GLU A 278 -10.11 -20.95 3.53
C GLU A 278 -10.52 -21.76 4.78
N ILE A 279 -9.54 -22.35 5.46
CA ILE A 279 -9.72 -23.07 6.72
C ILE A 279 -8.66 -22.51 7.66
N SER A 280 -8.96 -22.39 8.96
CA SER A 280 -7.96 -21.99 9.94
C SER A 280 -6.64 -22.71 9.67
N ASP A 281 -5.58 -21.92 9.45
CA ASP A 281 -4.21 -22.40 9.20
C ASP A 281 -3.89 -22.89 7.77
N PHE A 282 -4.84 -22.92 6.82
CA PHE A 282 -4.58 -23.27 5.41
C PHE A 282 -4.64 -22.02 4.54
N ASN A 283 -3.51 -21.62 4.01
CA ASN A 283 -3.36 -20.42 3.20
C ASN A 283 -2.95 -20.76 1.76
N VAL A 284 -3.63 -20.15 0.80
CA VAL A 284 -3.27 -20.19 -0.62
C VAL A 284 -2.99 -18.77 -1.09
N GLY A 285 -1.84 -18.57 -1.70
CA GLY A 285 -1.43 -17.30 -2.27
C GLY A 285 -1.05 -17.42 -3.74
N ILE A 286 -1.38 -16.39 -4.51
CA ILE A 286 -0.90 -16.21 -5.88
C ILE A 286 -0.40 -14.78 -6.04
N ASN A 287 0.79 -14.64 -6.61
CA ASN A 287 1.36 -13.36 -6.98
C ASN A 287 1.69 -13.38 -8.46
N ILE A 288 1.24 -12.37 -9.20
CA ILE A 288 1.47 -12.22 -10.64
C ILE A 288 1.94 -10.80 -10.89
N TYR A 289 3.01 -10.67 -11.65
CA TYR A 289 3.38 -9.38 -12.23
C TYR A 289 3.56 -9.50 -13.75
N TYR A 290 3.28 -8.43 -14.45
CA TYR A 290 3.51 -8.30 -15.89
C TYR A 290 3.94 -6.87 -16.19
N ASN A 291 5.12 -6.70 -16.79
CA ASN A 291 5.66 -5.44 -17.23
C ASN A 291 5.87 -5.50 -18.74
N PHE A 292 5.36 -4.52 -19.46
CA PHE A 292 5.46 -4.42 -20.90
C PHE A 292 5.97 -3.06 -21.32
N ASP A 293 6.89 -3.03 -22.28
CA ASP A 293 7.36 -1.82 -22.98
C ASP A 293 7.36 -2.09 -24.48
N SER A 294 6.54 -1.35 -25.24
CA SER A 294 6.43 -1.56 -26.68
C SER A 294 7.70 -1.21 -27.46
N LYS A 295 8.57 -0.36 -26.88
CA LYS A 295 9.84 0.09 -27.45
C LYS A 295 10.88 0.26 -26.34
N PRO A 296 11.47 -0.86 -25.83
CA PRO A 296 12.50 -0.77 -24.82
C PRO A 296 13.72 0.00 -25.34
N ILE A 297 14.50 0.57 -24.42
CA ILE A 297 15.67 1.39 -24.77
C ILE A 297 16.81 0.54 -25.37
N SER A 298 16.97 -0.70 -24.96
CA SER A 298 17.95 -1.63 -25.55
C SER A 298 17.29 -2.42 -26.68
N VAL A 299 17.98 -2.55 -27.80
CA VAL A 299 17.48 -3.24 -29.01
C VAL A 299 17.25 -4.73 -28.74
N ASP A 300 18.09 -5.34 -27.91
CA ASP A 300 18.04 -6.76 -27.59
C ASP A 300 17.21 -7.08 -26.34
N ALA A 301 16.62 -6.07 -25.70
CA ALA A 301 15.80 -6.27 -24.52
C ALA A 301 14.44 -6.90 -24.86
N ALA A 302 13.98 -7.78 -23.98
CA ALA A 302 12.62 -8.29 -24.03
C ALA A 302 11.61 -7.13 -23.89
N ARG A 303 10.49 -7.23 -24.61
CA ARG A 303 9.41 -6.24 -24.50
C ARG A 303 8.54 -6.48 -23.28
N ASP A 304 8.55 -7.68 -22.77
CA ASP A 304 7.75 -8.10 -21.62
C ASP A 304 8.61 -8.86 -20.61
N ASP A 305 8.26 -8.67 -19.35
CA ASP A 305 8.79 -9.38 -18.20
C ASP A 305 7.61 -9.74 -17.29
N TYR A 306 7.43 -11.02 -16.99
CA TYR A 306 6.36 -11.49 -16.13
C TYR A 306 6.81 -12.59 -15.19
N GLY A 307 6.12 -12.70 -14.09
CA GLY A 307 6.32 -13.78 -13.14
C GLY A 307 5.03 -14.20 -12.48
N ILE A 308 4.96 -15.47 -12.14
CA ILE A 308 3.87 -16.07 -11.40
C ILE A 308 4.47 -16.86 -10.25
N ALA A 309 4.07 -16.53 -9.02
CA ALA A 309 4.43 -17.28 -7.84
C ALA A 309 3.16 -17.75 -7.13
N THR A 310 3.14 -19.03 -6.75
CA THR A 310 2.06 -19.62 -5.94
C THR A 310 2.62 -20.09 -4.61
N THR A 311 1.87 -19.86 -3.56
CA THR A 311 2.24 -20.30 -2.21
C THR A 311 1.07 -21.08 -1.63
N ILE A 312 1.36 -22.26 -1.10
CA ILE A 312 0.43 -23.05 -0.32
C ILE A 312 1.11 -23.30 1.01
N SER A 313 0.45 -22.94 2.09
CA SER A 313 0.95 -23.18 3.44
C SER A 313 -0.14 -23.71 4.35
N TYR A 314 0.22 -24.65 5.19
CA TYR A 314 -0.63 -25.17 6.24
C TYR A 314 0.13 -25.14 7.56
N THR A 315 -0.46 -24.55 8.57
CA THR A 315 0.08 -24.52 9.92
C THR A 315 -0.71 -25.56 10.75
N PHE A 316 -0.02 -26.46 11.42
CA PHE A 316 -0.66 -27.44 12.30
C PHE A 316 -0.12 -27.29 13.73
N HIS A 317 -1.01 -27.45 14.69
CA HIS A 317 -0.73 -27.28 16.13
C HIS A 317 -0.70 -28.60 16.85
#